data_a3bc91c8f12a41285f23b4ae96565b69
#
_entry.id   a3bc91c8f12a41285f23b4ae96565b69
#
_cell.length_a   1.000
_cell.length_b   1.000
_cell.length_c   1.000
_cell.angle_alpha   90.00
_cell.angle_beta   90.00
_cell.angle_gamma   90.00
#
_symmetry.space_group_name_H-M   'P 1'
#
loop_
_entity.id
_entity.type
_entity.pdbx_description
1 polymer ?
#
loop_
_entity_poly.entity_id
_entity_poly.type
_entity_poly.pdbx_seq_one_letter_code
_entity_poly.pdbx_strand_id
1 'polypeptide(L)'
;MAKPAKLQKTNAMRELERAGIAFTVHTYEDDGEEARGLGEAIAEQLGEDPGQGFKTLVTLGASGAHVVCCVPVAGELDFKAAARAAGEKTLAMLPTKQLVSVTGYVRGGCSPVGMKKRFPVVIDETCQLYDEIFISGGRRGVQLALAPDDLIAFTGAIVAPIVRER
;
A
#
# COMPACT_ATOMS: atom_id res chain seq x y z
N MET A 1 -18.31 -12.86 29.10
CA MET A 1 -17.30 -12.38 28.15
C MET A 1 -17.95 -11.56 27.05
N ALA A 2 -17.50 -10.34 26.88
CA ALA A 2 -17.97 -9.52 25.76
C ALA A 2 -17.48 -10.15 24.45
N LYS A 3 -18.39 -10.23 23.45
CA LYS A 3 -17.98 -10.63 22.12
C LYS A 3 -17.02 -9.57 21.57
N PRO A 4 -15.92 -9.96 20.90
CA PRO A 4 -15.08 -8.98 20.23
C PRO A 4 -15.93 -8.19 19.23
N ALA A 5 -15.67 -6.90 19.15
CA ALA A 5 -16.35 -6.05 18.19
C ALA A 5 -16.09 -6.60 16.78
N LYS A 6 -17.17 -6.73 16.00
CA LYS A 6 -17.05 -7.20 14.63
C LYS A 6 -16.27 -6.16 13.82
N LEU A 7 -15.19 -6.58 13.17
CA LEU A 7 -14.38 -5.70 12.36
C LEU A 7 -15.20 -5.18 11.17
N GLN A 8 -15.29 -3.85 11.05
CA GLN A 8 -15.98 -3.25 9.91
C GLN A 8 -15.14 -3.42 8.64
N LYS A 9 -15.78 -3.83 7.58
CA LYS A 9 -15.12 -3.96 6.28
C LYS A 9 -14.73 -2.59 5.74
N THR A 10 -13.51 -2.50 5.25
CA THR A 10 -13.02 -1.32 4.55
C THR A 10 -13.39 -1.42 3.06
N ASN A 11 -13.21 -0.32 2.33
CA ASN A 11 -13.38 -0.34 0.88
C ASN A 11 -12.42 -1.34 0.21
N ALA A 12 -11.18 -1.42 0.73
CA ALA A 12 -10.20 -2.38 0.22
C ALA A 12 -10.73 -3.82 0.33
N MET A 13 -11.24 -4.19 1.50
CA MET A 13 -11.81 -5.53 1.72
C MET A 13 -12.99 -5.80 0.79
N ARG A 14 -13.91 -4.84 0.66
CA ARG A 14 -15.09 -4.99 -0.17
C ARG A 14 -14.74 -5.21 -1.64
N GLU A 15 -13.76 -4.46 -2.15
CA GLU A 15 -13.36 -4.59 -3.54
C GLU A 15 -12.65 -5.92 -3.81
N LEU A 16 -11.80 -6.36 -2.91
CA LEU A 16 -11.14 -7.67 -3.04
C LEU A 16 -12.16 -8.82 -2.98
N GLU A 17 -13.12 -8.75 -2.07
CA GLU A 17 -14.19 -9.74 -1.99
C GLU A 17 -15.02 -9.77 -3.28
N ARG A 18 -15.37 -8.60 -3.79
CA ARG A 18 -16.14 -8.48 -5.05
C ARG A 18 -15.39 -9.07 -6.23
N ALA A 19 -14.06 -8.95 -6.23
CA ALA A 19 -13.21 -9.50 -7.29
C ALA A 19 -12.90 -10.99 -7.09
N GLY A 20 -13.34 -11.59 -5.98
CA GLY A 20 -13.07 -12.99 -5.68
C GLY A 20 -11.63 -13.27 -5.26
N ILE A 21 -10.93 -12.26 -4.78
CA ILE A 21 -9.51 -12.36 -4.37
C ILE A 21 -9.44 -12.74 -2.90
N ALA A 22 -8.72 -13.83 -2.61
CA ALA A 22 -8.52 -14.29 -1.24
C ALA A 22 -7.54 -13.38 -0.50
N PHE A 23 -7.84 -13.07 0.76
CA PHE A 23 -6.96 -12.32 1.64
C PHE A 23 -7.22 -12.70 3.09
N THR A 24 -6.25 -12.45 3.95
CA THR A 24 -6.41 -12.58 5.39
C THR A 24 -6.26 -11.22 6.04
N VAL A 25 -6.98 -11.02 7.15
CA VAL A 25 -6.98 -9.74 7.87
C VAL A 25 -6.13 -9.89 9.12
N HIS A 26 -5.19 -8.98 9.31
CA HIS A 26 -4.36 -8.89 10.50
C HIS A 26 -4.62 -7.54 11.17
N THR A 27 -4.78 -7.55 12.49
CA THR A 27 -4.93 -6.32 13.26
C THR A 27 -3.68 -6.09 14.09
N TYR A 28 -3.35 -4.82 14.31
CA TYR A 28 -2.22 -4.41 15.13
C TYR A 28 -2.63 -3.20 15.96
N GLU A 29 -1.89 -2.92 17.03
CA GLU A 29 -2.14 -1.76 17.85
C GLU A 29 -1.72 -0.49 17.10
N ASP A 30 -2.67 0.44 16.97
CA ASP A 30 -2.43 1.76 16.42
C ASP A 30 -2.31 2.73 17.59
N ASP A 31 -1.11 3.20 17.87
CA ASP A 31 -0.83 4.16 18.93
C ASP A 31 -1.05 5.62 18.50
N GLY A 32 -1.50 5.83 17.27
CA GLY A 32 -1.74 7.16 16.73
C GLY A 32 -0.50 7.89 16.26
N GLU A 33 0.67 7.29 16.41
CA GLU A 33 1.89 7.89 15.95
C GLU A 33 2.06 7.70 14.44
N GLU A 34 2.39 8.80 13.77
CA GLU A 34 2.76 8.78 12.36
C GLU A 34 4.28 8.79 12.24
N ALA A 35 4.94 8.11 13.17
CA ALA A 35 6.37 8.12 13.26
C ALA A 35 7.02 7.45 12.04
N ARG A 36 8.21 7.92 11.71
CA ARG A 36 9.09 7.27 10.76
C ARG A 36 9.32 5.83 11.20
N GLY A 37 9.14 4.88 10.28
CA GLY A 37 9.28 3.47 10.60
C GLY A 37 8.02 2.78 11.08
N LEU A 38 6.84 3.42 10.91
CA LEU A 38 5.57 2.82 11.29
C LEU A 38 5.38 1.42 10.67
N GLY A 39 5.70 1.25 9.38
CA GLY A 39 5.58 -0.04 8.71
C GLY A 39 6.49 -1.11 9.31
N GLU A 40 7.71 -0.73 9.69
CA GLU A 40 8.63 -1.65 10.35
C GLU A 40 8.15 -2.03 11.75
N ALA A 41 7.60 -1.07 12.49
CA ALA A 41 7.02 -1.33 13.80
C ALA A 41 5.82 -2.28 13.71
N ILE A 42 4.99 -2.13 12.71
CA ILE A 42 3.86 -3.04 12.45
C ILE A 42 4.38 -4.45 12.15
N ALA A 43 5.38 -4.58 11.29
CA ALA A 43 5.97 -5.87 10.96
C ALA A 43 6.54 -6.56 12.20
N GLU A 44 7.23 -5.81 13.06
CA GLU A 44 7.76 -6.33 14.31
C GLU A 44 6.65 -6.81 15.24
N GLN A 45 5.60 -6.01 15.42
CA GLN A 45 4.46 -6.37 16.26
C GLN A 45 3.77 -7.65 15.79
N LEU A 46 3.63 -7.84 14.48
CA LEU A 46 2.97 -9.00 13.90
C LEU A 46 3.93 -10.18 13.63
N GLY A 47 5.22 -10.01 13.88
CA GLY A 47 6.22 -11.06 13.63
C GLY A 47 6.49 -11.29 12.15
N GLU A 48 6.31 -10.28 11.32
CA GLU A 48 6.46 -10.37 9.86
C GLU A 48 7.85 -9.92 9.42
N ASP A 49 8.27 -10.41 8.24
CA ASP A 49 9.47 -9.91 7.57
C ASP A 49 9.18 -8.48 7.03
N PRO A 50 9.96 -7.46 7.42
CA PRO A 50 9.76 -6.11 6.88
C PRO A 50 9.86 -6.00 5.36
N GLY A 51 10.58 -6.94 4.73
CA GLY A 51 10.65 -6.99 3.26
C GLY A 51 9.37 -7.46 2.59
N GLN A 52 8.51 -8.13 3.34
CA GLN A 52 7.25 -8.68 2.87
C GLN A 52 6.09 -7.70 3.00
N GLY A 53 6.20 -6.72 3.86
CA GLY A 53 5.21 -5.65 4.02
C GLY A 53 5.47 -4.52 3.02
N PHE A 54 4.41 -4.06 2.36
CA PHE A 54 4.50 -3.01 1.35
C PHE A 54 3.70 -1.78 1.80
N LYS A 55 4.35 -0.63 1.75
CA LYS A 55 3.69 0.65 1.99
C LYS A 55 3.21 1.25 0.68
N THR A 56 2.11 1.98 0.75
CA THR A 56 1.48 2.61 -0.40
C THR A 56 1.75 4.10 -0.37
N LEU A 57 2.46 4.59 -1.38
CA LEU A 57 2.83 5.99 -1.50
C LEU A 57 2.10 6.59 -2.70
N VAL A 58 1.39 7.69 -2.48
CA VAL A 58 0.72 8.40 -3.56
C VAL A 58 1.60 9.54 -4.03
N THR A 59 1.88 9.55 -5.33
CA THR A 59 2.75 10.56 -5.94
C THR A 59 1.99 11.37 -6.96
N LEU A 60 2.53 12.55 -7.27
CA LEU A 60 1.99 13.45 -8.29
C LEU A 60 3.03 13.57 -9.39
N GLY A 61 2.62 13.26 -10.62
CA GLY A 61 3.47 13.37 -11.79
C GLY A 61 3.49 14.79 -12.37
N ALA A 62 4.52 15.07 -13.17
CA ALA A 62 4.65 16.34 -13.86
C ALA A 62 3.44 16.64 -14.77
N SER A 63 2.77 15.60 -15.28
CA SER A 63 1.55 15.73 -16.11
C SER A 63 0.32 16.15 -15.30
N GLY A 64 0.39 16.12 -13.98
CA GLY A 64 -0.77 16.30 -13.10
C GLY A 64 -1.46 14.99 -12.71
N ALA A 65 -1.03 13.86 -13.26
CA ALA A 65 -1.59 12.56 -12.95
C ALA A 65 -1.07 12.07 -11.60
N HIS A 66 -1.92 11.34 -10.87
CA HIS A 66 -1.50 10.68 -9.63
C HIS A 66 -1.01 9.27 -9.97
N VAL A 67 0.08 8.85 -9.33
CA VAL A 67 0.65 7.51 -9.48
C VAL A 67 0.83 6.91 -8.09
N VAL A 68 0.32 5.71 -7.90
CA VAL A 68 0.43 4.97 -6.64
C VAL A 68 1.63 4.05 -6.71
N CYS A 69 2.55 4.19 -5.78
CA CYS A 69 3.77 3.38 -5.72
C CYS A 69 3.76 2.51 -4.47
N CYS A 70 3.98 1.22 -4.65
CA CYS A 70 4.04 0.25 -3.55
C CYS A 70 5.46 -0.25 -3.42
N VAL A 71 6.09 -0.03 -2.26
CA VAL A 71 7.46 -0.43 -1.97
C VAL A 71 7.54 -1.13 -0.61
N PRO A 72 8.55 -1.99 -0.39
CA PRO A 72 8.75 -2.58 0.93
C PRO A 72 8.84 -1.51 2.01
N VAL A 73 8.27 -1.79 3.18
CA VAL A 73 8.23 -0.82 4.29
C VAL A 73 9.62 -0.37 4.73
N ALA A 74 10.63 -1.23 4.59
CA ALA A 74 12.02 -0.90 4.91
C ALA A 74 12.75 -0.20 3.76
N GLY A 75 12.13 -0.10 2.59
CA GLY A 75 12.74 0.52 1.41
C GLY A 75 12.30 1.96 1.21
N GLU A 76 13.09 2.69 0.46
CA GLU A 76 12.75 4.04 0.03
C GLU A 76 12.45 4.08 -1.46
N LEU A 77 11.44 4.84 -1.83
CA LEU A 77 11.05 4.99 -3.24
C LEU A 77 12.13 5.73 -4.04
N ASP A 78 12.53 5.12 -5.15
CA ASP A 78 13.34 5.79 -6.17
C ASP A 78 12.38 6.51 -7.12
N PHE A 79 12.24 7.82 -6.94
CA PHE A 79 11.30 8.63 -7.71
C PHE A 79 11.60 8.62 -9.20
N LYS A 80 12.87 8.62 -9.59
CA LYS A 80 13.25 8.59 -11.01
C LYS A 80 12.88 7.27 -11.65
N ALA A 81 13.15 6.16 -10.97
CA ALA A 81 12.80 4.83 -11.47
C ALA A 81 11.29 4.67 -11.58
N ALA A 82 10.55 5.12 -10.58
CA ALA A 82 9.09 5.06 -10.57
C ALA A 82 8.49 5.93 -11.68
N ALA A 83 9.04 7.13 -11.91
CA ALA A 83 8.61 8.01 -12.98
C ALA A 83 8.78 7.35 -14.34
N ARG A 84 9.94 6.74 -14.59
CA ARG A 84 10.19 6.00 -15.84
C ARG A 84 9.18 4.87 -16.03
N ALA A 85 8.93 4.09 -14.98
CA ALA A 85 7.99 2.99 -15.05
C ALA A 85 6.57 3.47 -15.34
N ALA A 86 6.17 4.60 -14.79
CA ALA A 86 4.82 5.16 -14.95
C ALA A 86 4.65 6.00 -16.22
N GLY A 87 5.73 6.25 -16.96
CA GLY A 87 5.69 7.13 -18.13
C GLY A 87 5.57 8.60 -17.79
N GLU A 88 6.02 8.99 -16.59
CA GLU A 88 6.04 10.39 -16.14
C GLU A 88 7.44 10.98 -16.24
N LYS A 89 7.50 12.27 -16.49
CA LYS A 89 8.77 12.98 -16.53
C LYS A 89 9.41 13.04 -15.13
N THR A 90 8.60 13.36 -14.13
CA THR A 90 9.00 13.38 -12.72
C THR A 90 7.84 12.94 -11.84
N LEU A 91 8.16 12.44 -10.66
CA LEU A 91 7.19 12.18 -9.60
C LEU A 91 7.65 12.86 -8.32
N ALA A 92 6.69 13.37 -7.56
CA ALA A 92 6.92 13.91 -6.22
C ALA A 92 5.84 13.39 -5.28
N MET A 93 6.11 13.34 -3.99
CA MET A 93 5.09 12.93 -3.03
C MET A 93 3.91 13.87 -3.05
N LEU A 94 2.71 13.31 -3.04
CA LEU A 94 1.49 14.09 -2.85
C LEU A 94 1.52 14.70 -1.45
N PRO A 95 1.22 16.00 -1.29
CA PRO A 95 1.12 16.59 0.06
C PRO A 95 0.12 15.81 0.92
N THR A 96 0.51 15.50 2.15
CA THR A 96 -0.31 14.69 3.07
C THR A 96 -1.72 15.25 3.25
N LYS A 97 -1.86 16.56 3.28
CA LYS A 97 -3.16 17.23 3.42
C LYS A 97 -4.13 16.96 2.26
N GLN A 98 -3.63 16.49 1.12
CA GLN A 98 -4.45 16.16 -0.05
C GLN A 98 -4.80 14.67 -0.10
N LEU A 99 -4.20 13.84 0.75
CA LEU A 99 -4.32 12.38 0.63
C LEU A 99 -5.77 11.90 0.75
N VAL A 100 -6.51 12.40 1.76
CA VAL A 100 -7.90 11.98 1.97
C VAL A 100 -8.79 12.39 0.80
N SER A 101 -8.64 13.61 0.29
CA SER A 101 -9.47 14.07 -0.82
C SER A 101 -9.19 13.32 -2.11
N VAL A 102 -7.94 12.91 -2.33
CA VAL A 102 -7.54 12.18 -3.54
C VAL A 102 -7.89 10.70 -3.46
N THR A 103 -7.60 10.06 -2.33
CA THR A 103 -7.71 8.59 -2.20
C THR A 103 -8.89 8.11 -1.36
N GLY A 104 -9.36 8.91 -0.42
CA GLY A 104 -10.32 8.49 0.59
C GLY A 104 -9.69 7.87 1.82
N TYR A 105 -8.37 7.73 1.84
CA TYR A 105 -7.63 7.10 2.93
C TYR A 105 -6.78 8.11 3.68
N VAL A 106 -6.54 7.84 4.96
CA VAL A 106 -5.64 8.65 5.79
C VAL A 106 -4.23 8.09 5.75
N ARG A 107 -3.25 8.90 6.11
CA ARG A 107 -1.87 8.46 6.26
C ARG A 107 -1.79 7.33 7.29
N GLY A 108 -1.03 6.29 6.96
CA GLY A 108 -0.94 5.08 7.78
C GLY A 108 -2.05 4.06 7.53
N GLY A 109 -3.10 4.45 6.80
CA GLY A 109 -4.19 3.57 6.41
C GLY A 109 -4.44 3.54 4.91
N CYS A 110 -3.51 4.04 4.11
CA CYS A 110 -3.69 4.10 2.66
C CYS A 110 -3.41 2.75 2.00
N SER A 111 -4.41 2.20 1.33
CA SER A 111 -4.31 0.94 0.59
C SER A 111 -4.26 1.23 -0.91
N PRO A 112 -3.57 0.37 -1.70
CA PRO A 112 -3.61 0.48 -3.16
C PRO A 112 -4.93 0.00 -3.74
N VAL A 113 -5.79 -0.59 -2.92
CA VAL A 113 -7.10 -1.13 -3.31
C VAL A 113 -8.20 -0.30 -2.64
N GLY A 114 -9.25 0.02 -3.37
CA GLY A 114 -10.42 0.70 -2.80
C GLY A 114 -10.33 2.22 -2.73
N MET A 115 -9.40 2.82 -3.44
CA MET A 115 -9.33 4.29 -3.55
C MET A 115 -10.56 4.86 -4.27
N LYS A 116 -10.84 6.14 -4.05
CA LYS A 116 -11.98 6.84 -4.69
C LYS A 116 -11.97 6.71 -6.20
N LYS A 117 -10.78 6.67 -6.81
CA LYS A 117 -10.56 6.46 -8.23
C LYS A 117 -9.49 5.41 -8.42
N ARG A 118 -9.48 4.78 -9.58
CA ARG A 118 -8.37 3.92 -9.97
C ARG A 118 -7.26 4.79 -10.54
N PHE A 119 -6.09 4.69 -9.93
CA PHE A 119 -4.88 5.37 -10.39
C PHE A 119 -3.90 4.34 -10.92
N PRO A 120 -3.00 4.72 -11.82
CA PRO A 120 -1.89 3.83 -12.19
C PRO A 120 -1.10 3.42 -10.97
N VAL A 121 -0.74 2.15 -10.90
CA VAL A 121 0.03 1.57 -9.78
C VAL A 121 1.35 1.04 -10.31
N VAL A 122 2.43 1.34 -9.61
CA VAL A 122 3.74 0.74 -9.82
C VAL A 122 4.13 0.05 -8.54
N ILE A 123 4.48 -1.23 -8.62
CA ILE A 123 4.89 -2.01 -7.45
C ILE A 123 6.32 -2.50 -7.63
N ASP A 124 7.10 -2.43 -6.55
CA ASP A 124 8.48 -2.90 -6.59
C ASP A 124 8.54 -4.39 -6.88
N GLU A 125 9.48 -4.78 -7.72
CA GLU A 125 9.62 -6.16 -8.20
C GLU A 125 9.87 -7.17 -7.08
N THR A 126 10.34 -6.74 -5.92
CA THR A 126 10.57 -7.63 -4.77
C THR A 126 9.30 -8.30 -4.28
N CYS A 127 8.12 -7.80 -4.65
CA CYS A 127 6.86 -8.45 -4.29
C CYS A 127 6.80 -9.88 -4.85
N GLN A 128 7.48 -10.15 -5.95
CA GLN A 128 7.49 -11.46 -6.59
C GLN A 128 8.35 -12.51 -5.86
N LEU A 129 9.09 -12.08 -4.85
CA LEU A 129 9.90 -13.00 -4.02
C LEU A 129 9.08 -13.75 -2.98
N TYR A 130 7.81 -13.40 -2.82
CA TYR A 130 6.94 -13.93 -1.77
C TYR A 130 5.67 -14.53 -2.36
N ASP A 131 5.15 -15.56 -1.71
CA ASP A 131 3.84 -16.12 -2.05
C ASP A 131 2.71 -15.19 -1.59
N GLU A 132 2.98 -14.39 -0.57
CA GLU A 132 2.03 -13.50 0.05
C GLU A 132 2.76 -12.23 0.50
N ILE A 133 2.14 -11.07 0.28
CA ILE A 133 2.64 -9.79 0.77
C ILE A 133 1.58 -9.12 1.66
N PHE A 134 2.02 -8.14 2.45
CA PHE A 134 1.13 -7.39 3.34
C PHE A 134 0.97 -5.97 2.83
N ILE A 135 -0.27 -5.50 2.81
CA ILE A 135 -0.63 -4.13 2.45
C ILE A 135 -1.55 -3.54 3.52
N SER A 136 -1.70 -2.22 3.52
CA SER A 136 -2.69 -1.60 4.40
C SER A 136 -4.09 -2.13 4.08
N GLY A 137 -4.87 -2.37 5.11
CA GLY A 137 -6.26 -2.79 4.98
C GLY A 137 -7.24 -1.64 4.69
N GLY A 138 -6.75 -0.42 4.53
CA GLY A 138 -7.60 0.74 4.29
C GLY A 138 -7.97 1.51 5.55
N ARG A 139 -7.32 1.18 6.66
CA ARG A 139 -7.51 1.84 7.95
C ARG A 139 -6.30 1.55 8.84
N ARG A 140 -5.90 2.52 9.65
CA ARG A 140 -4.86 2.28 10.65
C ARG A 140 -5.31 1.14 11.57
N GLY A 141 -4.40 0.27 11.93
CA GLY A 141 -4.67 -0.90 12.76
C GLY A 141 -5.08 -2.14 11.99
N VAL A 142 -5.23 -2.07 10.69
CA VAL A 142 -5.67 -3.18 9.83
C VAL A 142 -4.70 -3.39 8.67
N GLN A 143 -4.28 -4.64 8.49
CA GLN A 143 -3.38 -5.04 7.41
C GLN A 143 -3.99 -6.25 6.69
N LEU A 144 -3.78 -6.33 5.39
CA LEU A 144 -4.25 -7.45 4.59
C LEU A 144 -3.05 -8.21 4.03
N ALA A 145 -3.14 -9.53 4.05
CA ALA A 145 -2.18 -10.42 3.39
C ALA A 145 -2.85 -11.02 2.16
N LEU A 146 -2.19 -10.96 1.02
CA LEU A 146 -2.69 -11.52 -0.23
C LEU A 146 -1.55 -11.88 -1.17
N ALA A 147 -1.86 -12.70 -2.18
CA ALA A 147 -0.88 -13.06 -3.21
C ALA A 147 -0.53 -11.82 -4.05
N PRO A 148 0.75 -11.53 -4.27
CA PRO A 148 1.14 -10.38 -5.08
C PRO A 148 0.61 -10.44 -6.51
N ASP A 149 0.53 -11.63 -7.11
CA ASP A 149 -0.02 -11.77 -8.46
C ASP A 149 -1.48 -11.33 -8.54
N ASP A 150 -2.25 -11.60 -7.50
CA ASP A 150 -3.66 -11.17 -7.42
C ASP A 150 -3.76 -9.65 -7.32
N LEU A 151 -2.89 -9.03 -6.53
CA LEU A 151 -2.85 -7.57 -6.41
C LEU A 151 -2.46 -6.92 -7.73
N ILE A 152 -1.43 -7.46 -8.39
CA ILE A 152 -0.97 -6.96 -9.70
C ILE A 152 -2.10 -7.06 -10.72
N ALA A 153 -2.77 -8.19 -10.79
CA ALA A 153 -3.89 -8.39 -11.73
C ALA A 153 -5.05 -7.43 -11.44
N PHE A 154 -5.40 -7.26 -10.16
CA PHE A 154 -6.50 -6.39 -9.77
C PHE A 154 -6.23 -4.92 -10.08
N THR A 155 -5.03 -4.44 -9.77
CA THR A 155 -4.68 -3.02 -9.94
C THR A 155 -4.17 -2.69 -11.33
N GLY A 156 -3.78 -3.69 -12.11
CA GLY A 156 -3.08 -3.47 -13.37
C GLY A 156 -1.66 -2.92 -13.17
N ALA A 157 -1.07 -3.20 -12.02
CA ALA A 157 0.20 -2.62 -11.63
C ALA A 157 1.33 -2.94 -12.61
N ILE A 158 2.21 -1.96 -12.78
CA ILE A 158 3.49 -2.14 -13.46
C ILE A 158 4.48 -2.63 -12.41
N VAL A 159 5.15 -3.74 -12.69
CA VAL A 159 6.18 -4.31 -11.82
C VAL A 159 7.55 -3.81 -12.30
N ALA A 160 8.29 -3.14 -11.44
CA ALA A 160 9.57 -2.54 -11.81
C ALA A 160 10.45 -2.33 -10.57
N PRO A 161 11.78 -2.24 -10.73
CA PRO A 161 12.67 -1.92 -9.61
C PRO A 161 12.56 -0.43 -9.28
N ILE A 162 11.86 -0.11 -8.20
CA ILE A 162 11.59 1.26 -7.80
C ILE A 162 12.07 1.61 -6.38
N VAL A 163 12.90 0.76 -5.79
CA VAL A 163 13.51 1.02 -4.49
C VAL A 163 14.90 1.62 -4.70
N ARG A 164 15.22 2.67 -3.93
CA ARG A 164 16.55 3.27 -3.97
C ARG A 164 17.59 2.28 -3.48
N GLU A 165 18.64 2.13 -4.24
CA GLU A 165 19.81 1.39 -3.80
C GLU A 165 20.57 2.22 -2.74
N ARG A 166 21.01 1.52 -1.71
CA ARG A 166 21.83 2.12 -0.66
C ARG A 166 23.31 1.99 -1.00
#